data_363a4c7fc3451f5413ffb40c824f1ce2
#
_entry.id   363a4c7fc3451f5413ffb40c824f1ce2
#
_cell.length_a   1.000
_cell.length_b   1.000
_cell.length_c   1.000
_cell.angle_alpha   90.00
_cell.angle_beta   90.00
_cell.angle_gamma   90.00
#
_symmetry.space_group_name_H-M   'P 1'
#
loop_
_entity.id
_entity.type
_entity.pdbx_description
1 polymer ?
#
loop_
_entity_poly.entity_id
_entity_poly.type
_entity_poly.pdbx_seq_one_letter_code
_entity_poly.pdbx_strand_id
1 'polypeptide(L)'
;SNRELLRIAIDEALEQKPHDFDAFLSLLAEQGFKVKNGKHLTFVHPDFKQNIRMYTLGDEYSEDAVRAIIKGQRVHQPKKRRKVWDANRPQSIIDIQAKLAAGKGEGYRRWATVENLKRMAKTKLYMDEHGLDYDAMSARKSELAKKEKELSAKITEAQNRIAEVNVLKTHIVNYSKTRDVYVAYRKSGYSKKYLEEHEDDIIIHKAAKKAFDELGVKKLPTIKSLQMEFAELLTTKKEAYAELKKVRDELRDIAVHTANYEELRGLAERDPRKEKEHGRE
;
A
#
# COMPACT_ATOMS: atom_id res chain seq x y z
N SER A 1 -19.71 0.71 5.50
CA SER A 1 -21.11 0.59 5.03
C SER A 1 -21.20 -0.59 4.06
N ASN A 2 -22.37 -1.24 3.95
CA ASN A 2 -22.57 -2.39 3.06
C ASN A 2 -22.20 -2.09 1.59
N ARG A 3 -22.45 -0.85 1.13
CA ARG A 3 -22.01 -0.41 -0.21
C ARG A 3 -20.48 -0.36 -0.34
N GLU A 4 -19.78 -0.05 0.73
CA GLU A 4 -18.33 -0.03 0.73
C GLU A 4 -17.74 -1.45 0.68
N LEU A 5 -18.35 -2.40 1.42
CA LEU A 5 -17.96 -3.81 1.37
C LEU A 5 -18.12 -4.38 -0.04
N LEU A 6 -19.24 -4.07 -0.70
CA LEU A 6 -19.47 -4.53 -2.07
C LEU A 6 -18.48 -3.87 -3.07
N ARG A 7 -18.11 -2.59 -2.90
CA ARG A 7 -17.05 -1.97 -3.73
C ARG A 7 -15.71 -2.66 -3.56
N ILE A 8 -15.35 -2.98 -2.31
CA ILE A 8 -14.09 -3.71 -2.01
C ILE A 8 -14.09 -5.06 -2.73
N ALA A 9 -15.19 -5.80 -2.65
CA ALA A 9 -15.33 -7.09 -3.32
C ALA A 9 -15.21 -6.97 -4.86
N ILE A 10 -15.79 -5.92 -5.43
CA ILE A 10 -15.67 -5.62 -6.87
C ILE A 10 -14.22 -5.26 -7.22
N ASP A 11 -13.55 -4.41 -6.43
CA ASP A 11 -12.15 -4.05 -6.64
C ASP A 11 -11.25 -5.29 -6.64
N GLU A 12 -11.41 -6.17 -5.64
CA GLU A 12 -10.65 -7.42 -5.51
C GLU A 12 -10.94 -8.42 -6.65
N ALA A 13 -12.18 -8.50 -7.11
CA ALA A 13 -12.54 -9.35 -8.25
C ALA A 13 -11.94 -8.81 -9.57
N LEU A 14 -11.89 -7.50 -9.78
CA LEU A 14 -11.27 -6.88 -10.96
C LEU A 14 -9.74 -6.99 -10.96
N GLU A 15 -9.09 -6.97 -9.78
CA GLU A 15 -7.65 -7.20 -9.65
C GLU A 15 -7.23 -8.59 -10.14
N GLN A 16 -8.12 -9.59 -10.05
CA GLN A 16 -7.90 -10.95 -10.56
C GLN A 16 -8.02 -11.08 -12.09
N LYS A 17 -8.37 -9.97 -12.78
CA LYS A 17 -8.50 -9.90 -14.24
C LYS A 17 -9.39 -11.01 -14.82
N PRO A 18 -10.67 -11.07 -14.44
CA PRO A 18 -11.60 -12.04 -14.99
C PRO A 18 -11.69 -11.90 -16.51
N HIS A 19 -11.79 -13.02 -17.21
CA HIS A 19 -11.80 -13.04 -18.68
C HIS A 19 -13.12 -12.55 -19.28
N ASP A 20 -14.21 -12.67 -18.53
CA ASP A 20 -15.54 -12.17 -18.89
C ASP A 20 -16.35 -11.74 -17.66
N PHE A 21 -17.57 -11.27 -17.92
CA PHE A 21 -18.44 -10.77 -16.86
C PHE A 21 -19.02 -11.89 -15.97
N ASP A 22 -19.17 -13.09 -16.50
CA ASP A 22 -19.67 -14.24 -15.73
C ASP A 22 -18.61 -14.77 -14.78
N ALA A 23 -17.34 -14.80 -15.21
CA ALA A 23 -16.19 -15.08 -14.34
C ALA A 23 -16.07 -14.03 -13.22
N PHE A 24 -16.29 -12.76 -13.52
CA PHE A 24 -16.35 -11.70 -12.52
C PHE A 24 -17.46 -11.93 -11.49
N LEU A 25 -18.68 -12.30 -11.93
CA LEU A 25 -19.79 -12.61 -11.03
C LEU A 25 -19.50 -13.86 -10.17
N SER A 26 -18.79 -14.84 -10.72
CA SER A 26 -18.36 -16.04 -9.99
C SER A 26 -17.40 -15.70 -8.86
N LEU A 27 -16.43 -14.81 -9.10
CA LEU A 27 -15.52 -14.32 -8.05
C LEU A 27 -16.25 -13.60 -6.91
N LEU A 28 -17.30 -12.85 -7.23
CA LEU A 28 -18.15 -12.24 -6.21
C LEU A 28 -19.01 -13.27 -5.46
N ALA A 29 -19.45 -14.34 -6.15
CA ALA A 29 -20.20 -15.42 -5.52
C ALA A 29 -19.34 -16.20 -4.51
N GLU A 30 -18.04 -16.41 -4.79
CA GLU A 30 -17.06 -16.99 -3.85
C GLU A 30 -16.91 -16.15 -2.58
N GLN A 31 -17.09 -14.83 -2.68
CA GLN A 31 -17.10 -13.90 -1.54
C GLN A 31 -18.46 -13.80 -0.83
N GLY A 32 -19.43 -14.65 -1.19
CA GLY A 32 -20.74 -14.72 -0.56
C GLY A 32 -21.83 -13.82 -1.16
N PHE A 33 -21.55 -13.10 -2.25
CA PHE A 33 -22.52 -12.25 -2.92
C PHE A 33 -23.38 -13.04 -3.91
N LYS A 34 -24.68 -13.08 -3.70
CA LYS A 34 -25.64 -13.63 -4.67
C LYS A 34 -26.14 -12.52 -5.58
N VAL A 35 -26.22 -12.80 -6.87
CA VAL A 35 -26.69 -11.86 -7.88
C VAL A 35 -28.13 -12.15 -8.23
N LYS A 36 -28.96 -11.11 -8.24
CA LYS A 36 -30.33 -11.15 -8.78
C LYS A 36 -30.37 -10.32 -10.07
N ASN A 37 -30.66 -11.01 -11.17
CA ASN A 37 -30.86 -10.37 -12.46
C ASN A 37 -32.33 -9.89 -12.56
N GLY A 38 -32.49 -8.59 -12.75
CA GLY A 38 -33.77 -7.91 -12.96
C GLY A 38 -33.55 -6.69 -13.85
N LYS A 39 -34.42 -5.67 -13.75
CA LYS A 39 -34.19 -4.40 -14.45
C LYS A 39 -32.81 -3.79 -14.15
N HIS A 40 -32.24 -4.10 -13.00
CA HIS A 40 -30.89 -3.69 -12.55
C HIS A 40 -30.24 -4.85 -11.82
N LEU A 41 -28.95 -5.05 -12.07
CA LEU A 41 -28.14 -6.01 -11.35
C LEU A 41 -28.12 -5.68 -9.86
N THR A 42 -28.50 -6.65 -9.03
CA THR A 42 -28.69 -6.45 -7.59
C THR A 42 -27.93 -7.52 -6.82
N PHE A 43 -27.13 -7.09 -5.85
CA PHE A 43 -26.34 -7.95 -4.99
C PHE A 43 -27.03 -8.18 -3.65
N VAL A 44 -27.02 -9.42 -3.22
CA VAL A 44 -27.57 -9.90 -1.95
C VAL A 44 -26.44 -10.56 -1.17
N HIS A 45 -26.26 -10.22 0.10
CA HIS A 45 -25.32 -10.86 1.00
C HIS A 45 -26.01 -11.17 2.34
N PRO A 46 -25.71 -12.29 3.02
CA PRO A 46 -26.37 -12.67 4.27
C PRO A 46 -26.31 -11.58 5.35
N ASP A 47 -25.19 -10.87 5.45
CA ASP A 47 -24.95 -9.83 6.45
C ASP A 47 -25.57 -8.46 6.07
N PHE A 48 -26.19 -8.35 4.90
CA PHE A 48 -26.75 -7.10 4.46
C PHE A 48 -28.24 -7.00 4.79
N LYS A 49 -28.61 -5.95 5.53
CA LYS A 49 -30.02 -5.64 5.83
C LYS A 49 -30.86 -5.34 4.59
N GLN A 50 -30.24 -4.88 3.51
CA GLN A 50 -30.88 -4.50 2.26
C GLN A 50 -30.05 -4.90 1.06
N ASN A 51 -30.71 -5.31 -0.02
CA ASN A 51 -30.07 -5.60 -1.30
C ASN A 51 -29.48 -4.32 -1.91
N ILE A 52 -28.34 -4.45 -2.58
CA ILE A 52 -27.64 -3.31 -3.18
C ILE A 52 -27.69 -3.43 -4.70
N ARG A 53 -28.24 -2.42 -5.35
CA ARG A 53 -28.25 -2.32 -6.81
C ARG A 53 -26.91 -1.75 -7.30
N MET A 54 -26.34 -2.35 -8.34
CA MET A 54 -25.01 -2.03 -8.83
C MET A 54 -24.85 -0.54 -9.18
N TYR A 55 -25.81 0.05 -9.87
CA TYR A 55 -25.77 1.47 -10.26
C TYR A 55 -25.70 2.44 -9.05
N THR A 56 -26.11 1.99 -7.84
CA THR A 56 -26.05 2.85 -6.63
C THR A 56 -24.65 2.95 -6.03
N LEU A 57 -23.67 2.22 -6.58
CA LEU A 57 -22.29 2.24 -6.12
C LEU A 57 -21.48 3.43 -6.69
N GLY A 58 -21.98 4.04 -7.75
CA GLY A 58 -21.35 5.13 -8.51
C GLY A 58 -20.90 4.68 -9.89
N ASP A 59 -20.58 5.65 -10.75
CA ASP A 59 -20.34 5.42 -12.19
C ASP A 59 -19.17 4.46 -12.47
N GLU A 60 -18.12 4.47 -11.64
CA GLU A 60 -16.98 3.56 -11.75
C GLU A 60 -17.32 2.08 -11.47
N TYR A 61 -18.43 1.83 -10.77
CA TYR A 61 -18.92 0.52 -10.38
C TYR A 61 -20.23 0.16 -11.10
N SER A 62 -20.59 0.90 -12.14
CA SER A 62 -21.75 0.55 -12.98
C SER A 62 -21.46 -0.71 -13.80
N GLU A 63 -22.49 -1.43 -14.21
CA GLU A 63 -22.33 -2.64 -15.01
C GLU A 63 -21.55 -2.37 -16.29
N ASP A 64 -21.87 -1.26 -16.99
CA ASP A 64 -21.19 -0.86 -18.22
C ASP A 64 -19.70 -0.55 -17.98
N ALA A 65 -19.38 0.15 -16.87
CA ALA A 65 -18.00 0.44 -16.51
C ALA A 65 -17.21 -0.84 -16.22
N VAL A 66 -17.77 -1.77 -15.44
CA VAL A 66 -17.10 -3.03 -15.12
C VAL A 66 -16.92 -3.89 -16.38
N ARG A 67 -17.91 -3.97 -17.26
CA ARG A 67 -17.77 -4.66 -18.54
C ARG A 67 -16.70 -4.04 -19.45
N ALA A 68 -16.60 -2.72 -19.48
CA ALA A 68 -15.54 -2.00 -20.21
C ALA A 68 -14.15 -2.25 -19.63
N ILE A 69 -14.04 -2.34 -18.29
CA ILE A 69 -12.77 -2.66 -17.61
C ILE A 69 -12.33 -4.08 -17.93
N ILE A 70 -13.23 -5.06 -17.86
CA ILE A 70 -12.96 -6.46 -18.20
C ILE A 70 -12.48 -6.60 -19.65
N LYS A 71 -13.10 -5.86 -20.58
CA LYS A 71 -12.71 -5.82 -22.00
C LYS A 71 -11.40 -5.04 -22.27
N GLY A 72 -10.77 -4.48 -21.24
CA GLY A 72 -9.55 -3.66 -21.40
C GLY A 72 -9.78 -2.29 -22.04
N GLN A 73 -11.02 -1.86 -22.21
CA GLN A 73 -11.40 -0.56 -22.81
C GLN A 73 -11.34 0.60 -21.81
N ARG A 74 -11.27 0.30 -20.50
CA ARG A 74 -11.22 1.28 -19.42
C ARG A 74 -10.29 0.80 -18.31
N VAL A 75 -9.54 1.71 -17.72
CA VAL A 75 -8.74 1.43 -16.52
C VAL A 75 -9.61 1.63 -15.29
N HIS A 76 -9.62 0.63 -14.40
CA HIS A 76 -10.36 0.73 -13.14
C HIS A 76 -9.73 1.76 -12.20
N GLN A 77 -10.55 2.69 -11.70
CA GLN A 77 -10.16 3.68 -10.69
C GLN A 77 -10.95 3.45 -9.40
N PRO A 78 -10.39 2.68 -8.45
CA PRO A 78 -11.08 2.41 -7.20
C PRO A 78 -11.42 3.71 -6.48
N LYS A 79 -12.64 3.82 -5.98
CA LYS A 79 -13.03 4.98 -5.18
C LYS A 79 -12.18 5.05 -3.93
N LYS A 80 -11.50 6.19 -3.70
CA LYS A 80 -10.69 6.42 -2.50
C LYS A 80 -11.49 6.04 -1.27
N ARG A 81 -11.06 5.01 -0.54
CA ARG A 81 -11.71 4.55 0.69
C ARG A 81 -11.74 5.72 1.67
N ARG A 82 -12.91 6.07 2.19
CA ARG A 82 -12.97 6.92 3.39
C ARG A 82 -12.20 6.17 4.47
N LYS A 83 -11.18 6.82 5.05
CA LYS A 83 -10.51 6.26 6.23
C LYS A 83 -11.60 5.92 7.24
N VAL A 84 -11.74 4.64 7.55
CA VAL A 84 -12.64 4.22 8.63
C VAL A 84 -12.16 4.93 9.88
N TRP A 85 -13.05 5.72 10.48
CA TRP A 85 -12.77 6.38 11.74
C TRP A 85 -12.58 5.28 12.79
N ASP A 86 -11.36 5.08 13.19
CA ASP A 86 -11.06 4.19 14.32
C ASP A 86 -11.18 5.02 15.60
N ALA A 87 -12.26 4.79 16.33
CA ALA A 87 -12.52 5.49 17.59
C ALA A 87 -11.45 5.20 18.67
N ASN A 88 -10.71 4.11 18.51
CA ASN A 88 -9.65 3.70 19.43
C ASN A 88 -8.31 4.37 19.10
N ARG A 89 -8.14 4.91 17.88
CA ARG A 89 -6.90 5.59 17.53
C ARG A 89 -6.72 6.88 18.33
N PRO A 90 -5.52 7.13 18.81
CA PRO A 90 -5.21 8.38 19.50
C PRO A 90 -5.37 9.56 18.54
N GLN A 91 -5.84 10.68 19.06
CA GLN A 91 -6.03 11.91 18.32
C GLN A 91 -5.27 13.05 18.97
N SER A 92 -4.68 13.90 18.13
CA SER A 92 -3.99 15.10 18.59
C SER A 92 -4.95 16.07 19.28
N ILE A 93 -4.48 16.75 20.30
CA ILE A 93 -5.18 17.83 20.99
C ILE A 93 -5.61 18.89 19.96
N ILE A 94 -6.81 19.41 20.15
CA ILE A 94 -7.40 20.45 19.28
C ILE A 94 -6.83 21.79 19.70
N ASP A 95 -6.20 22.51 18.79
CA ASP A 95 -5.88 23.92 18.98
C ASP A 95 -7.18 24.73 18.95
N ILE A 96 -7.70 25.02 20.14
CA ILE A 96 -8.96 25.75 20.33
C ILE A 96 -8.81 27.20 19.86
N GLN A 97 -7.67 27.85 20.10
CA GLN A 97 -7.45 29.26 19.75
C GLN A 97 -7.43 29.43 18.22
N ALA A 98 -6.69 28.58 17.50
CA ALA A 98 -6.71 28.62 16.04
C ALA A 98 -8.11 28.36 15.47
N LYS A 99 -8.93 27.50 16.10
CA LYS A 99 -10.31 27.22 15.65
C LYS A 99 -11.26 28.37 15.93
N LEU A 100 -11.10 29.08 17.05
CA LEU A 100 -11.87 30.27 17.37
C LEU A 100 -11.51 31.43 16.41
N ALA A 101 -10.22 31.62 16.14
CA ALA A 101 -9.76 32.60 15.15
C ALA A 101 -10.30 32.30 13.74
N ALA A 102 -10.53 31.03 13.42
CA ALA A 102 -11.18 30.60 12.18
C ALA A 102 -12.73 30.67 12.21
N GLY A 103 -13.32 31.37 13.17
CA GLY A 103 -14.76 31.68 13.23
C GLY A 103 -15.61 30.60 13.94
N LYS A 104 -15.02 29.68 14.72
CA LYS A 104 -15.80 28.76 15.54
C LYS A 104 -16.29 29.48 16.81
N GLY A 105 -17.57 29.25 17.18
CA GLY A 105 -18.19 29.90 18.33
C GLY A 105 -17.94 29.22 19.68
N GLU A 106 -18.46 29.83 20.77
CA GLU A 106 -18.30 29.35 22.14
C GLU A 106 -18.82 27.92 22.39
N GLY A 107 -19.84 27.48 21.68
CA GLY A 107 -20.30 26.10 21.75
C GLY A 107 -19.21 25.11 21.31
N TYR A 108 -18.46 25.44 20.25
CA TYR A 108 -17.32 24.64 19.80
C TYR A 108 -16.20 24.65 20.84
N ARG A 109 -15.89 25.79 21.45
CA ARG A 109 -14.88 25.91 22.50
C ARG A 109 -15.16 24.95 23.66
N ARG A 110 -16.38 24.98 24.19
CA ARG A 110 -16.79 24.06 25.29
C ARG A 110 -16.65 22.60 24.91
N TRP A 111 -17.14 22.22 23.73
CA TRP A 111 -17.00 20.86 23.21
C TRP A 111 -15.53 20.46 23.06
N ALA A 112 -14.71 21.29 22.44
CA ALA A 112 -13.31 21.03 22.20
C ALA A 112 -12.49 20.92 23.49
N THR A 113 -12.83 21.69 24.53
CA THR A 113 -12.21 21.57 25.86
C THR A 113 -12.47 20.18 26.45
N VAL A 114 -13.72 19.73 26.44
CA VAL A 114 -14.07 18.39 26.95
C VAL A 114 -13.41 17.29 26.11
N GLU A 115 -13.37 17.47 24.81
CA GLU A 115 -12.73 16.52 23.90
C GLU A 115 -11.21 16.44 24.12
N ASN A 116 -10.55 17.56 24.36
CA ASN A 116 -9.13 17.60 24.68
C ASN A 116 -8.82 16.90 26.01
N LEU A 117 -9.66 17.08 27.03
CA LEU A 117 -9.53 16.34 28.30
C LEU A 117 -9.60 14.84 28.09
N LYS A 118 -10.52 14.35 27.24
CA LYS A 118 -10.61 12.94 26.90
C LYS A 118 -9.35 12.43 26.19
N ARG A 119 -8.78 13.21 25.27
CA ARG A 119 -7.55 12.88 24.54
C ARG A 119 -6.34 12.81 25.46
N MET A 120 -6.25 13.77 26.40
CA MET A 120 -5.23 13.78 27.45
C MET A 120 -5.34 12.55 28.37
N ALA A 121 -6.56 12.22 28.82
CA ALA A 121 -6.81 11.05 29.64
C ALA A 121 -6.42 9.76 28.91
N LYS A 122 -6.75 9.62 27.61
CA LYS A 122 -6.32 8.47 26.80
C LYS A 122 -4.80 8.39 26.69
N THR A 123 -4.11 9.52 26.55
CA THR A 123 -2.64 9.55 26.53
C THR A 123 -2.05 9.09 27.87
N LYS A 124 -2.60 9.55 28.99
CA LYS A 124 -2.15 9.11 30.32
C LYS A 124 -2.39 7.61 30.52
N LEU A 125 -3.57 7.11 30.16
CA LEU A 125 -3.89 5.69 30.19
C LEU A 125 -2.90 4.85 29.36
N TYR A 126 -2.63 5.28 28.13
CA TYR A 126 -1.66 4.62 27.27
C TYR A 126 -0.27 4.53 27.92
N MET A 127 0.19 5.62 28.53
CA MET A 127 1.47 5.65 29.24
C MET A 127 1.48 4.67 30.42
N ASP A 128 0.41 4.67 31.21
CA ASP A 128 0.29 3.81 32.41
C ASP A 128 0.19 2.31 32.03
N GLU A 129 -0.60 1.97 31.00
CA GLU A 129 -0.76 0.60 30.50
C GLU A 129 0.53 0.02 29.92
N HIS A 130 1.37 0.86 29.30
CA HIS A 130 2.61 0.41 28.69
C HIS A 130 3.85 0.67 29.57
N GLY A 131 3.67 1.25 30.77
CA GLY A 131 4.77 1.60 31.67
C GLY A 131 5.75 2.61 31.04
N LEU A 132 5.27 3.51 30.17
CA LEU A 132 6.07 4.47 29.44
C LEU A 132 6.01 5.85 30.11
N ASP A 133 7.18 6.41 30.39
CA ASP A 133 7.33 7.85 30.60
C ASP A 133 7.57 8.58 29.29
N TYR A 134 7.78 9.90 29.36
CA TYR A 134 8.04 10.72 28.16
C TYR A 134 9.30 10.32 27.43
N ASP A 135 10.38 10.07 28.16
CA ASP A 135 11.68 9.72 27.58
C ASP A 135 11.62 8.36 26.89
N ALA A 136 10.94 7.38 27.52
CA ALA A 136 10.69 6.08 26.94
C ALA A 136 9.81 6.16 25.67
N MET A 137 8.77 7.01 25.65
CA MET A 137 7.97 7.26 24.44
C MET A 137 8.81 7.87 23.33
N SER A 138 9.67 8.85 23.64
CA SER A 138 10.55 9.49 22.68
C SER A 138 11.58 8.51 22.12
N ALA A 139 12.18 7.69 22.98
CA ALA A 139 13.10 6.62 22.58
C ALA A 139 12.40 5.59 21.68
N ARG A 140 11.20 5.13 22.05
CA ARG A 140 10.41 4.19 21.25
C ARG A 140 10.03 4.76 19.89
N LYS A 141 9.64 6.02 19.81
CA LYS A 141 9.37 6.73 18.55
C LYS A 141 10.61 6.74 17.63
N SER A 142 11.80 7.02 18.21
CA SER A 142 13.06 7.01 17.46
C SER A 142 13.42 5.61 16.94
N GLU A 143 13.23 4.57 17.77
CA GLU A 143 13.44 3.17 17.39
C GLU A 143 12.52 2.75 16.24
N LEU A 144 11.22 3.07 16.34
CA LEU A 144 10.25 2.77 15.30
C LEU A 144 10.55 3.49 13.98
N ALA A 145 10.99 4.76 14.05
CA ALA A 145 11.39 5.51 12.87
C ALA A 145 12.63 4.90 12.17
N LYS A 146 13.59 4.41 12.95
CA LYS A 146 14.74 3.66 12.43
C LYS A 146 14.29 2.36 11.75
N LYS A 147 13.43 1.59 12.41
CA LYS A 147 12.88 0.34 11.88
C LYS A 147 12.06 0.56 10.61
N GLU A 148 11.28 1.63 10.53
CA GLU A 148 10.56 2.03 9.31
C GLU A 148 11.52 2.25 8.14
N LYS A 149 12.61 2.96 8.38
CA LYS A 149 13.64 3.23 7.36
C LYS A 149 14.32 1.94 6.89
N GLU A 150 14.67 1.05 7.81
CA GLU A 150 15.29 -0.24 7.50
C GLU A 150 14.36 -1.13 6.67
N LEU A 151 13.08 -1.24 7.05
CA LEU A 151 12.09 -2.00 6.29
C LEU A 151 11.83 -1.40 4.90
N SER A 152 11.78 -0.08 4.79
CA SER A 152 11.63 0.62 3.50
C SER A 152 12.83 0.37 2.58
N ALA A 153 14.05 0.37 3.11
CA ALA A 153 15.26 0.04 2.36
C ALA A 153 15.23 -1.42 1.88
N LYS A 154 14.88 -2.36 2.76
CA LYS A 154 14.74 -3.79 2.42
C LYS A 154 13.72 -4.03 1.31
N ILE A 155 12.59 -3.32 1.33
CA ILE A 155 11.58 -3.40 0.28
C ILE A 155 12.13 -2.87 -1.05
N THR A 156 12.82 -1.74 -1.03
CA THR A 156 13.43 -1.15 -2.23
C THR A 156 14.50 -2.05 -2.83
N GLU A 157 15.35 -2.63 -2.01
CA GLU A 157 16.38 -3.60 -2.43
C GLU A 157 15.74 -4.83 -3.09
N ALA A 158 14.72 -5.42 -2.45
CA ALA A 158 13.99 -6.55 -3.01
C ALA A 158 13.30 -6.18 -4.35
N GLN A 159 12.76 -4.97 -4.48
CA GLN A 159 12.15 -4.50 -5.74
C GLN A 159 13.16 -4.37 -6.85
N ASN A 160 14.31 -3.77 -6.58
CA ASN A 160 15.41 -3.60 -7.56
C ASN A 160 15.92 -4.97 -8.01
N ARG A 161 16.12 -5.89 -7.06
CA ARG A 161 16.58 -7.24 -7.39
C ARG A 161 15.56 -8.03 -8.21
N ILE A 162 14.26 -7.90 -7.92
CA ILE A 162 13.17 -8.47 -8.73
C ILE A 162 13.23 -7.94 -10.17
N ALA A 163 13.48 -6.65 -10.35
CA ALA A 163 13.61 -6.06 -11.69
C ALA A 163 14.82 -6.65 -12.45
N GLU A 164 15.98 -6.76 -11.80
CA GLU A 164 17.19 -7.36 -12.37
C GLU A 164 16.96 -8.82 -12.77
N VAL A 165 16.35 -9.62 -11.89
CA VAL A 165 16.02 -11.03 -12.14
C VAL A 165 15.11 -11.18 -13.36
N ASN A 166 14.10 -10.30 -13.52
CA ASN A 166 13.21 -10.31 -14.67
C ASN A 166 13.94 -9.96 -15.97
N VAL A 167 14.79 -8.93 -15.95
CA VAL A 167 15.62 -8.53 -17.09
C VAL A 167 16.55 -9.69 -17.49
N LEU A 168 17.27 -10.26 -16.52
CA LEU A 168 18.18 -11.38 -16.75
C LEU A 168 17.46 -12.59 -17.33
N LYS A 169 16.30 -12.94 -16.79
CA LYS A 169 15.46 -14.03 -17.30
C LYS A 169 15.05 -13.82 -18.75
N THR A 170 14.65 -12.60 -19.12
CA THR A 170 14.30 -12.24 -20.49
C THR A 170 15.51 -12.42 -21.43
N HIS A 171 16.68 -11.93 -21.04
CA HIS A 171 17.89 -12.05 -21.84
C HIS A 171 18.36 -13.51 -21.99
N ILE A 172 18.24 -14.34 -20.95
CA ILE A 172 18.57 -15.77 -21.02
C ILE A 172 17.64 -16.50 -22.01
N VAL A 173 16.34 -16.21 -21.98
CA VAL A 173 15.38 -16.79 -22.92
C VAL A 173 15.70 -16.34 -24.35
N ASN A 174 15.95 -15.07 -24.58
CA ASN A 174 16.30 -14.52 -25.89
C ASN A 174 17.62 -15.11 -26.43
N TYR A 175 18.64 -15.16 -25.58
CA TYR A 175 19.92 -15.78 -25.93
C TYR A 175 19.77 -17.27 -26.33
N SER A 176 18.98 -18.03 -25.58
CA SER A 176 18.73 -19.43 -25.88
C SER A 176 17.99 -19.63 -27.21
N LYS A 177 16.96 -18.80 -27.49
CA LYS A 177 16.18 -18.88 -28.73
C LYS A 177 17.00 -18.52 -29.96
N THR A 178 17.88 -17.54 -29.87
CA THR A 178 18.64 -16.99 -31.00
C THR A 178 20.04 -17.61 -31.16
N ARG A 179 20.42 -18.53 -30.26
CA ARG A 179 21.75 -19.16 -30.23
C ARG A 179 22.11 -19.85 -31.53
N ASP A 180 21.21 -20.66 -32.05
CA ASP A 180 21.48 -21.48 -33.22
C ASP A 180 21.64 -20.63 -34.48
N VAL A 181 20.84 -19.59 -34.61
CA VAL A 181 20.95 -18.59 -35.68
C VAL A 181 22.30 -17.85 -35.62
N TYR A 182 22.70 -17.44 -34.41
CA TYR A 182 23.98 -16.75 -34.24
C TYR A 182 25.19 -17.65 -34.45
N VAL A 183 25.11 -18.94 -34.08
CA VAL A 183 26.15 -19.92 -34.38
C VAL A 183 26.27 -20.16 -35.90
N ALA A 184 25.15 -20.26 -36.63
CA ALA A 184 25.14 -20.37 -38.07
C ALA A 184 25.75 -19.13 -38.75
N TYR A 185 25.41 -17.92 -38.26
CA TYR A 185 26.00 -16.66 -38.74
C TYR A 185 27.52 -16.63 -38.56
N ARG A 186 28.05 -17.08 -37.43
CA ARG A 186 29.51 -17.21 -37.22
C ARG A 186 30.15 -18.24 -38.19
N LYS A 187 29.51 -19.37 -38.38
CA LYS A 187 30.01 -20.43 -39.29
C LYS A 187 29.99 -19.98 -40.75
N SER A 188 29.08 -19.09 -41.16
CA SER A 188 29.04 -18.51 -42.49
C SER A 188 30.13 -17.44 -42.72
N GLY A 189 31.06 -17.23 -41.80
CA GLY A 189 32.08 -16.22 -41.89
C GLY A 189 31.53 -14.80 -41.78
N TYR A 190 30.44 -14.61 -41.03
CA TYR A 190 29.71 -13.32 -40.89
C TYR A 190 29.13 -12.80 -42.21
N SER A 191 28.58 -13.69 -43.04
CA SER A 191 28.00 -13.38 -44.35
C SER A 191 26.96 -12.25 -44.23
N LYS A 192 27.10 -11.22 -45.10
CA LYS A 192 26.19 -10.07 -45.17
C LYS A 192 24.77 -10.53 -45.54
N LYS A 193 24.65 -11.45 -46.50
CA LYS A 193 23.36 -12.01 -46.92
C LYS A 193 22.65 -12.73 -45.77
N TYR A 194 23.38 -13.56 -44.99
CA TYR A 194 22.81 -14.24 -43.83
C TYR A 194 22.39 -13.26 -42.71
N LEU A 195 23.14 -12.16 -42.56
CA LEU A 195 22.79 -11.09 -41.62
C LEU A 195 21.46 -10.43 -42.00
N GLU A 196 21.29 -10.10 -43.26
CA GLU A 196 20.06 -9.46 -43.79
C GLU A 196 18.83 -10.37 -43.65
N GLU A 197 18.99 -11.69 -43.83
CA GLU A 197 17.93 -12.68 -43.67
C GLU A 197 17.51 -12.93 -42.21
N HIS A 198 18.41 -12.70 -41.22
CA HIS A 198 18.23 -13.02 -39.82
C HIS A 198 18.60 -11.86 -38.92
N GLU A 199 18.40 -10.63 -39.36
CA GLU A 199 18.86 -9.41 -38.68
C GLU A 199 18.31 -9.32 -37.25
N ASP A 200 17.01 -9.54 -37.06
CA ASP A 200 16.33 -9.43 -35.75
C ASP A 200 16.90 -10.39 -34.71
N ASP A 201 17.08 -11.66 -35.09
CA ASP A 201 17.62 -12.67 -34.20
C ASP A 201 19.06 -12.39 -33.80
N ILE A 202 19.87 -11.90 -34.74
CA ILE A 202 21.28 -11.56 -34.51
C ILE A 202 21.39 -10.34 -33.60
N ILE A 203 20.54 -9.33 -33.76
CA ILE A 203 20.47 -8.13 -32.93
C ILE A 203 20.06 -8.54 -31.51
N ILE A 204 18.99 -9.33 -31.36
CA ILE A 204 18.51 -9.83 -30.06
C ILE A 204 19.60 -10.63 -29.34
N HIS A 205 20.32 -11.50 -30.05
CA HIS A 205 21.43 -12.28 -29.49
C HIS A 205 22.56 -11.41 -28.98
N LYS A 206 22.99 -10.42 -29.77
CA LYS A 206 24.04 -9.47 -29.38
C LYS A 206 23.62 -8.62 -28.20
N ALA A 207 22.35 -8.15 -28.18
CA ALA A 207 21.80 -7.40 -27.06
C ALA A 207 21.76 -8.21 -25.77
N ALA A 208 21.35 -9.47 -25.84
CA ALA A 208 21.37 -10.36 -24.69
C ALA A 208 22.78 -10.59 -24.15
N LYS A 209 23.77 -10.80 -25.04
CA LYS A 209 25.18 -10.95 -24.65
C LYS A 209 25.72 -9.68 -23.99
N LYS A 210 25.44 -8.50 -24.56
CA LYS A 210 25.85 -7.21 -24.00
C LYS A 210 25.26 -7.01 -22.59
N ALA A 211 23.98 -7.36 -22.39
CA ALA A 211 23.35 -7.29 -21.10
C ALA A 211 24.01 -8.19 -20.04
N PHE A 212 24.47 -9.39 -20.44
CA PHE A 212 25.22 -10.27 -19.52
C PHE A 212 26.59 -9.67 -19.15
N ASP A 213 27.28 -9.04 -20.10
CA ASP A 213 28.55 -8.38 -19.86
C ASP A 213 28.38 -7.17 -18.91
N GLU A 214 27.33 -6.35 -19.12
CA GLU A 214 26.98 -5.20 -18.27
C GLU A 214 26.58 -5.63 -16.83
N LEU A 215 25.87 -6.73 -16.68
CA LEU A 215 25.50 -7.31 -15.37
C LEU A 215 26.63 -8.07 -14.69
N GLY A 216 27.81 -8.20 -15.34
CA GLY A 216 28.97 -8.91 -14.81
C GLY A 216 28.75 -10.40 -14.58
N VAL A 217 27.85 -11.02 -15.32
CA VAL A 217 27.46 -12.42 -15.15
C VAL A 217 28.48 -13.35 -15.79
N LYS A 218 29.40 -13.86 -15.00
CA LYS A 218 30.42 -14.82 -15.48
C LYS A 218 29.85 -16.19 -15.86
N LYS A 219 28.79 -16.64 -15.18
CA LYS A 219 28.09 -17.92 -15.43
C LYS A 219 26.58 -17.68 -15.40
N LEU A 220 25.92 -17.99 -16.52
CA LEU A 220 24.47 -17.80 -16.63
C LEU A 220 23.74 -18.70 -15.62
N PRO A 221 22.89 -18.14 -14.75
CA PRO A 221 22.03 -18.91 -13.88
C PRO A 221 20.96 -19.65 -14.69
N THR A 222 20.41 -20.71 -14.12
CA THR A 222 19.29 -21.42 -14.74
C THR A 222 17.99 -20.65 -14.58
N ILE A 223 17.07 -20.78 -15.51
CA ILE A 223 15.72 -20.19 -15.40
C ILE A 223 15.04 -20.66 -14.09
N LYS A 224 15.25 -21.93 -13.70
CA LYS A 224 14.69 -22.48 -12.46
C LYS A 224 15.25 -21.78 -11.21
N SER A 225 16.56 -21.54 -11.15
CA SER A 225 17.16 -20.82 -10.01
C SER A 225 16.66 -19.37 -9.91
N LEU A 226 16.49 -18.68 -11.05
CA LEU A 226 15.92 -17.33 -11.09
C LEU A 226 14.44 -17.29 -10.70
N GLN A 227 13.68 -18.36 -10.99
CA GLN A 227 12.29 -18.46 -10.53
C GLN A 227 12.21 -18.67 -9.02
N MET A 228 13.10 -19.45 -8.44
CA MET A 228 13.19 -19.64 -6.98
C MET A 228 13.57 -18.33 -6.30
N GLU A 229 14.65 -17.67 -6.76
CA GLU A 229 15.07 -16.37 -6.24
C GLU A 229 13.94 -15.32 -6.31
N PHE A 230 13.23 -15.27 -7.43
CA PHE A 230 12.07 -14.38 -7.61
C PHE A 230 10.96 -14.65 -6.58
N ALA A 231 10.64 -15.94 -6.33
CA ALA A 231 9.62 -16.31 -5.35
C ALA A 231 10.04 -15.94 -3.91
N GLU A 232 11.30 -16.16 -3.55
CA GLU A 232 11.86 -15.76 -2.25
C GLU A 232 11.82 -14.24 -2.06
N LEU A 233 12.22 -13.48 -3.07
CA LEU A 233 12.17 -12.02 -3.04
C LEU A 233 10.75 -11.47 -2.91
N LEU A 234 9.76 -12.10 -3.58
CA LEU A 234 8.34 -11.72 -3.41
C LEU A 234 7.85 -11.99 -1.99
N THR A 235 8.24 -13.11 -1.39
CA THR A 235 7.88 -13.47 -0.02
C THR A 235 8.49 -12.46 0.95
N THR A 236 9.80 -12.23 0.85
CA THR A 236 10.53 -11.23 1.66
C THR A 236 9.90 -9.85 1.56
N LYS A 237 9.56 -9.40 0.35
CA LYS A 237 8.89 -8.12 0.11
C LYS A 237 7.51 -8.07 0.78
N LYS A 238 6.71 -9.14 0.67
CA LYS A 238 5.37 -9.21 1.28
C LYS A 238 5.44 -9.15 2.80
N GLU A 239 6.36 -9.89 3.41
CA GLU A 239 6.60 -9.88 4.86
C GLU A 239 7.05 -8.51 5.35
N ALA A 240 8.03 -7.90 4.66
CA ALA A 240 8.52 -6.57 4.99
C ALA A 240 7.42 -5.50 4.88
N TYR A 241 6.53 -5.59 3.88
CA TYR A 241 5.37 -4.68 3.78
C TYR A 241 4.37 -4.88 4.93
N ALA A 242 4.10 -6.11 5.33
CA ALA A 242 3.19 -6.40 6.43
C ALA A 242 3.74 -5.84 7.76
N GLU A 243 5.05 -5.98 7.99
CA GLU A 243 5.72 -5.43 9.16
C GLU A 243 5.79 -3.90 9.11
N LEU A 244 6.14 -3.32 7.95
CA LEU A 244 6.18 -1.87 7.74
C LEU A 244 4.83 -1.22 8.06
N LYS A 245 3.73 -1.87 7.71
CA LYS A 245 2.39 -1.38 8.04
C LYS A 245 2.18 -1.31 9.56
N LYS A 246 2.57 -2.35 10.29
CA LYS A 246 2.46 -2.39 11.77
C LYS A 246 3.33 -1.29 12.41
N VAL A 247 4.58 -1.17 11.97
CA VAL A 247 5.52 -0.15 12.46
C VAL A 247 4.98 1.26 12.21
N ARG A 248 4.42 1.53 11.03
CA ARG A 248 3.83 2.83 10.71
C ARG A 248 2.58 3.15 11.52
N ASP A 249 1.77 2.16 11.81
CA ASP A 249 0.59 2.33 12.66
C ASP A 249 1.02 2.67 14.09
N GLU A 250 1.96 1.91 14.67
CA GLU A 250 2.52 2.16 16.01
C GLU A 250 3.26 3.52 16.09
N LEU A 251 4.09 3.83 15.08
CA LEU A 251 4.82 5.11 15.03
C LEU A 251 3.87 6.32 15.03
N ARG A 252 2.76 6.21 14.30
CA ARG A 252 1.75 7.27 14.27
C ARG A 252 1.06 7.41 15.62
N ASP A 253 0.70 6.31 16.26
CA ASP A 253 -0.01 6.32 17.52
C ASP A 253 0.88 6.89 18.64
N ILE A 254 2.13 6.45 18.74
CA ILE A 254 3.08 6.99 19.71
C ILE A 254 3.42 8.46 19.45
N ALA A 255 3.51 8.88 18.18
CA ALA A 255 3.76 10.27 17.84
C ALA A 255 2.63 11.19 18.32
N VAL A 256 1.36 10.74 18.23
CA VAL A 256 0.22 11.48 18.74
C VAL A 256 0.24 11.56 20.27
N HIS A 257 0.54 10.45 20.95
CA HIS A 257 0.64 10.44 22.41
C HIS A 257 1.78 11.34 22.92
N THR A 258 2.95 11.30 22.26
CA THR A 258 4.07 12.19 22.58
C THR A 258 3.68 13.66 22.44
N ALA A 259 3.07 14.03 21.31
CA ALA A 259 2.62 15.41 21.09
C ALA A 259 1.54 15.85 22.10
N ASN A 260 0.59 14.97 22.42
CA ASN A 260 -0.43 15.26 23.42
C ASN A 260 0.16 15.46 24.81
N TYR A 261 1.19 14.69 25.18
CA TYR A 261 1.88 14.83 26.44
C TYR A 261 2.68 16.14 26.52
N GLU A 262 3.36 16.54 25.45
CA GLU A 262 4.08 17.81 25.36
C GLU A 262 3.13 19.00 25.56
N GLU A 263 1.96 18.96 24.94
CA GLU A 263 0.94 20.00 25.08
C GLU A 263 0.37 20.02 26.51
N LEU A 264 0.14 18.86 27.13
CA LEU A 264 -0.33 18.74 28.51
C LEU A 264 0.70 19.33 29.48
N ARG A 265 1.97 19.08 29.27
CA ARG A 265 3.08 19.63 30.05
C ARG A 265 3.16 21.15 29.90
N GLY A 266 3.07 21.67 28.67
CA GLY A 266 3.07 23.10 28.41
C GLY A 266 1.87 23.81 29.04
N LEU A 267 0.69 23.18 29.10
CA LEU A 267 -0.47 23.71 29.80
C LEU A 267 -0.27 23.73 31.33
N ALA A 268 0.37 22.70 31.91
CA ALA A 268 0.67 22.62 33.32
C ALA A 268 1.72 23.68 33.75
N GLU A 269 2.66 24.01 32.89
CA GLU A 269 3.66 25.06 33.11
C GLU A 269 3.07 26.48 33.02
N ARG A 270 1.99 26.66 32.25
CA ARG A 270 1.25 27.93 32.07
C ARG A 270 0.13 28.17 33.09
N ASP A 271 -0.06 27.27 34.09
CA ASP A 271 -1.12 27.43 35.10
C ASP A 271 -0.78 28.63 36.01
N PRO A 272 -1.57 29.72 36.00
CA PRO A 272 -1.26 30.94 36.73
C PRO A 272 -1.34 30.78 38.28
N ARG A 273 -1.77 29.62 38.77
CA ARG A 273 -1.76 29.31 40.21
C ARG A 273 -0.34 29.01 40.71
N LYS A 274 0.57 28.55 39.87
CA LYS A 274 1.98 28.36 40.23
C LYS A 274 2.78 29.65 40.29
N GLU A 275 2.40 30.67 39.52
CA GLU A 275 3.04 32.00 39.59
C GLU A 275 2.77 32.76 40.90
N LYS A 276 1.65 32.44 41.62
CA LYS A 276 1.34 33.06 42.89
C LYS A 276 2.04 32.44 44.11
N GLU A 277 2.57 31.24 43.99
CA GLU A 277 3.34 30.60 45.06
C GLU A 277 4.81 31.05 45.06
N HIS A 278 5.37 31.45 43.96
CA HIS A 278 6.77 31.95 43.84
C HIS A 278 6.92 33.45 44.06
N GLY A 279 5.83 34.20 44.25
CA GLY A 279 5.81 35.64 44.51
C GLY A 279 5.58 35.99 45.99
N ARG A 280 5.67 35.01 46.94
CA ARG A 280 5.51 35.22 48.37
C ARG A 280 6.73 34.76 49.21
N GLU A 281 7.96 34.98 48.69
CA GLU A 281 9.18 34.99 49.48
C GLU A 281 9.80 36.42 49.52
#